data_e8afead8e1bd1f5c0a15dc03f6359878
#
_entry.id   e8afead8e1bd1f5c0a15dc03f6359878
#
_cell.length_a   1.000
_cell.length_b   1.000
_cell.length_c   1.000
_cell.angle_alpha   90.00
_cell.angle_beta   90.00
_cell.angle_gamma   90.00
#
_symmetry.space_group_name_H-M   'P 1'
#
loop_
_entity.id
_entity.type
_entity.pdbx_description
1 polymer ?
#
loop_
_entity_poly.entity_id
_entity_poly.type
_entity_poly.pdbx_seq_one_letter_code
_entity_poly.pdbx_strand_id
1 'polypeptide(L)'
;CVLPAPVTANAYEYAKRLTIREICPKLSGFRADTHEKMGHLDHFKNGWIGENAGDSITFELEGNCIGIQYRKTISRPAVRAQAVLDGDVEHPVLLDGNFDEDWGDCLYIEPVLHHDEKKKHTLEITVLDDECVGTTPFYLMSIIVA
;
A
#
# COMPACT_ATOMS: atom_id res chain seq x y z
N CYS A 1 -21.64 30.60 0.86
CA CYS A 1 -21.17 30.48 -0.51
C CYS A 1 -21.35 29.02 -0.96
N VAL A 2 -22.22 28.77 -1.90
CA VAL A 2 -22.45 27.45 -2.48
C VAL A 2 -21.42 27.30 -3.61
N LEU A 3 -20.54 26.31 -3.51
CA LEU A 3 -19.60 26.02 -4.58
C LEU A 3 -20.37 25.48 -5.80
N PRO A 4 -20.03 25.91 -7.02
CA PRO A 4 -20.64 25.35 -8.23
C PRO A 4 -20.31 23.86 -8.34
N ALA A 5 -21.20 23.10 -8.97
CA ALA A 5 -20.92 21.69 -9.27
C ALA A 5 -19.63 21.56 -10.12
N PRO A 6 -18.81 20.53 -9.91
CA PRO A 6 -17.62 20.30 -10.71
C PRO A 6 -17.98 20.14 -12.19
N VAL A 7 -17.16 20.72 -13.05
CA VAL A 7 -17.36 20.71 -14.52
C VAL A 7 -17.13 19.32 -15.11
N THR A 8 -16.34 18.49 -14.42
CA THR A 8 -16.03 17.13 -14.83
C THR A 8 -16.24 16.15 -13.69
N ALA A 9 -16.70 14.93 -13.99
CA ALA A 9 -16.72 13.85 -13.03
C ALA A 9 -15.30 13.50 -12.60
N ASN A 10 -15.08 13.38 -11.27
CA ASN A 10 -13.80 13.02 -10.70
C ASN A 10 -13.95 11.73 -9.87
N ALA A 11 -13.37 10.65 -10.34
CA ALA A 11 -13.40 9.36 -9.64
C ALA A 11 -12.74 9.41 -8.24
N TYR A 12 -11.89 10.39 -8.00
CA TYR A 12 -11.15 10.58 -6.74
C TYR A 12 -11.72 11.67 -5.84
N GLU A 13 -12.89 12.24 -6.15
CA GLU A 13 -13.49 13.35 -5.39
C GLU A 13 -13.62 13.03 -3.90
N TYR A 14 -13.91 11.78 -3.57
CA TYR A 14 -14.10 11.32 -2.18
C TYR A 14 -12.97 10.36 -1.74
N ALA A 15 -11.81 10.48 -2.34
CA ALA A 15 -10.67 9.62 -1.99
C ALA A 15 -10.30 9.75 -0.52
N LYS A 16 -10.10 8.61 0.13
CA LYS A 16 -9.67 8.50 1.52
C LYS A 16 -8.37 7.72 1.59
N ARG A 17 -7.48 8.18 2.44
CA ARG A 17 -6.28 7.47 2.81
C ARG A 17 -6.55 6.69 4.10
N LEU A 18 -6.47 5.35 4.01
CA LEU A 18 -6.68 4.45 5.14
C LEU A 18 -5.32 4.05 5.71
N THR A 19 -4.98 4.61 6.84
CA THR A 19 -3.75 4.29 7.58
C THR A 19 -4.06 3.25 8.67
N ILE A 20 -3.04 2.88 9.43
CA ILE A 20 -3.17 2.01 10.60
C ILE A 20 -4.20 2.50 11.63
N ARG A 21 -4.58 3.77 11.58
CA ARG A 21 -5.56 4.38 12.49
C ARG A 21 -7.00 4.26 12.01
N GLU A 22 -7.18 4.15 10.70
CA GLU A 22 -8.50 4.13 10.07
C GLU A 22 -8.98 2.73 9.70
N ILE A 23 -8.07 1.76 9.57
CA ILE A 23 -8.42 0.41 9.16
C ILE A 23 -7.63 -0.65 9.91
N CYS A 24 -8.31 -1.75 10.28
CA CYS A 24 -7.73 -2.91 10.95
C CYS A 24 -7.72 -4.10 9.99
N PRO A 25 -6.65 -4.33 9.23
CA PRO A 25 -6.53 -5.49 8.35
C PRO A 25 -6.27 -6.77 9.13
N LYS A 26 -6.48 -7.91 8.47
CA LYS A 26 -6.04 -9.21 8.97
C LYS A 26 -4.55 -9.38 8.70
N LEU A 27 -3.78 -9.58 9.74
CA LEU A 27 -2.32 -9.78 9.66
C LEU A 27 -1.96 -11.26 9.74
N SER A 28 -1.04 -11.69 8.88
CA SER A 28 -0.40 -13.01 8.94
C SER A 28 1.10 -12.81 8.66
N GLY A 29 1.89 -12.59 9.73
CA GLY A 29 3.30 -12.28 9.65
C GLY A 29 3.62 -10.78 9.55
N PHE A 30 2.79 -9.96 8.94
CA PHE A 30 2.91 -8.50 9.01
C PHE A 30 2.73 -8.01 10.44
N ARG A 31 3.48 -6.98 10.81
CA ARG A 31 3.34 -6.28 12.08
C ARG A 31 3.01 -4.81 11.89
N ALA A 32 2.20 -4.27 12.78
CA ALA A 32 1.89 -2.85 12.83
C ALA A 32 3.08 -2.07 13.41
N ASP A 33 3.47 -0.97 12.74
CA ASP A 33 4.47 -0.04 13.26
C ASP A 33 3.74 1.12 13.96
N THR A 34 3.58 0.96 15.30
CA THR A 34 2.87 1.91 16.15
C THR A 34 3.80 2.86 16.90
N HIS A 35 5.10 2.79 16.67
CA HIS A 35 6.07 3.66 17.32
C HIS A 35 5.81 5.12 17.00
N GLU A 36 5.96 5.98 18.00
CA GLU A 36 5.85 7.41 17.79
C GLU A 36 6.97 7.92 16.86
N LYS A 37 6.61 8.89 16.05
CA LYS A 37 7.56 9.56 15.16
C LYS A 37 8.60 10.32 15.99
N MET A 38 9.86 9.93 15.83
CA MET A 38 10.98 10.54 16.54
C MET A 38 11.76 11.48 15.61
N GLY A 39 11.32 12.75 15.52
CA GLY A 39 12.01 13.79 14.76
C GLY A 39 11.56 13.93 13.29
N HIS A 40 12.23 14.85 12.59
CA HIS A 40 11.84 15.26 11.23
C HIS A 40 12.18 14.23 10.14
N LEU A 41 13.16 13.38 10.39
CA LEU A 41 13.64 12.39 9.40
C LEU A 41 12.87 11.07 9.45
N ASP A 42 11.97 10.92 10.41
CA ASP A 42 11.21 9.70 10.62
C ASP A 42 9.92 9.72 9.77
N HIS A 43 10.08 9.60 8.45
CA HIS A 43 8.99 9.76 7.49
C HIS A 43 8.11 8.53 7.34
N PHE A 44 8.67 7.33 7.61
CA PHE A 44 7.98 6.05 7.43
C PHE A 44 7.59 5.48 8.79
N LYS A 45 6.45 5.91 9.31
CA LYS A 45 5.85 5.45 10.55
C LYS A 45 4.34 5.25 10.39
N ASN A 46 3.75 4.52 11.33
CA ASN A 46 2.32 4.23 11.36
C ASN A 46 1.83 3.46 10.11
N GLY A 47 2.60 2.48 9.69
CA GLY A 47 2.27 1.55 8.62
C GLY A 47 2.38 0.10 9.09
N TRP A 48 2.54 -0.81 8.14
CA TRP A 48 2.70 -2.24 8.40
C TRP A 48 3.98 -2.74 7.74
N ILE A 49 4.69 -3.61 8.44
CA ILE A 49 5.98 -4.15 8.02
C ILE A 49 5.86 -5.63 7.75
N GLY A 50 6.29 -6.09 6.57
CA GLY A 50 6.45 -7.48 6.19
C GLY A 50 7.92 -7.78 5.90
N GLU A 51 8.47 -8.81 6.53
CA GLU A 51 9.89 -9.12 6.49
C GLU A 51 10.19 -10.46 5.83
N ASN A 52 9.28 -11.44 6.00
CA ASN A 52 9.54 -12.81 5.59
C ASN A 52 8.68 -13.19 4.38
N ALA A 53 9.24 -14.01 3.52
CA ALA A 53 8.51 -14.61 2.42
C ALA A 53 7.24 -15.31 2.92
N GLY A 54 6.11 -15.03 2.28
CA GLY A 54 4.81 -15.58 2.68
C GLY A 54 4.06 -14.75 3.72
N ASP A 55 4.68 -13.75 4.36
CA ASP A 55 3.94 -12.81 5.20
C ASP A 55 2.83 -12.14 4.37
N SER A 56 1.62 -12.09 4.90
CA SER A 56 0.48 -11.51 4.20
C SER A 56 -0.35 -10.57 5.08
N ILE A 57 -1.02 -9.64 4.42
CA ILE A 57 -1.95 -8.69 5.02
C ILE A 57 -3.17 -8.58 4.13
N THR A 58 -4.37 -8.67 4.71
CA THR A 58 -5.64 -8.69 3.98
C THR A 58 -6.54 -7.55 4.43
N PHE A 59 -7.05 -6.80 3.46
CA PHE A 59 -7.95 -5.68 3.66
C PHE A 59 -9.32 -5.98 3.05
N GLU A 60 -10.39 -5.66 3.78
CA GLU A 60 -11.74 -5.54 3.25
C GLU A 60 -12.01 -4.07 2.95
N LEU A 61 -12.26 -3.74 1.69
CA LEU A 61 -12.36 -2.37 1.19
C LEU A 61 -13.69 -2.17 0.47
N GLU A 62 -14.11 -0.92 0.38
CA GLU A 62 -15.24 -0.53 -0.47
C GLU A 62 -14.86 0.72 -1.26
N GLY A 63 -14.91 0.61 -2.58
CA GLY A 63 -14.54 1.71 -3.47
C GLY A 63 -14.64 1.33 -4.94
N ASN A 64 -14.44 2.32 -5.79
CA ASN A 64 -14.29 2.17 -7.24
C ASN A 64 -12.84 2.38 -7.70
N CYS A 65 -12.02 2.97 -6.84
CA CYS A 65 -10.59 3.12 -7.05
C CYS A 65 -9.83 2.63 -5.82
N ILE A 66 -8.77 1.85 -6.04
CA ILE A 66 -7.90 1.35 -4.97
C ILE A 66 -6.46 1.58 -5.40
N GLY A 67 -5.69 2.23 -4.54
CA GLY A 67 -4.26 2.41 -4.67
C GLY A 67 -3.53 1.96 -3.41
N ILE A 68 -2.33 1.43 -3.58
CA ILE A 68 -1.46 0.99 -2.48
C ILE A 68 -0.31 1.98 -2.36
N GLN A 69 -0.17 2.58 -1.17
CA GLN A 69 0.94 3.47 -0.87
C GLN A 69 1.98 2.71 -0.04
N TYR A 70 3.21 2.59 -0.57
CA TYR A 70 4.30 1.88 0.07
C TYR A 70 5.63 2.60 -0.12
N ARG A 71 6.65 2.17 0.63
CA ARG A 71 7.99 2.74 0.53
C ARG A 71 8.78 2.05 -0.57
N LYS A 72 9.42 2.85 -1.43
CA LYS A 72 10.58 2.42 -2.20
C LYS A 72 11.85 2.95 -1.53
N THR A 73 12.85 2.10 -1.38
CA THR A 73 14.08 2.43 -0.64
C THR A 73 15.33 2.30 -1.51
N ILE A 74 16.27 3.21 -1.26
CA ILE A 74 17.63 3.14 -1.83
C ILE A 74 18.51 2.11 -1.14
N SER A 75 18.08 1.60 0.03
CA SER A 75 18.78 0.54 0.77
C SER A 75 18.47 -0.82 0.14
N ARG A 76 19.08 -1.08 -1.00
CA ARG A 76 18.90 -2.29 -1.81
C ARG A 76 19.83 -3.42 -1.36
N PRO A 77 19.42 -4.69 -1.51
CA PRO A 77 18.14 -5.15 -1.99
C PRO A 77 17.03 -4.95 -0.98
N ALA A 78 15.83 -4.61 -1.44
CA ALA A 78 14.62 -4.49 -0.65
C ALA A 78 13.62 -5.60 -1.00
N VAL A 79 12.80 -5.95 -0.04
CA VAL A 79 11.77 -6.97 -0.18
C VAL A 79 10.71 -6.52 -1.20
N ARG A 80 10.29 -7.45 -2.05
CA ARG A 80 9.18 -7.29 -2.97
C ARG A 80 7.93 -7.96 -2.43
N ALA A 81 6.77 -7.42 -2.78
CA ALA A 81 5.48 -8.00 -2.47
C ALA A 81 4.60 -8.03 -3.72
N GLN A 82 3.50 -8.75 -3.65
CA GLN A 82 2.46 -8.72 -4.67
C GLN A 82 1.11 -8.46 -4.03
N ALA A 83 0.27 -7.73 -4.75
CA ALA A 83 -1.11 -7.48 -4.38
C ALA A 83 -2.04 -8.30 -5.28
N VAL A 84 -3.01 -8.97 -4.66
CA VAL A 84 -4.06 -9.74 -5.33
C VAL A 84 -5.40 -9.15 -4.92
N LEU A 85 -6.19 -8.71 -5.90
CA LEU A 85 -7.52 -8.17 -5.70
C LEU A 85 -8.57 -9.25 -5.95
N ASP A 86 -9.50 -9.42 -5.00
CA ASP A 86 -10.65 -10.35 -5.10
C ASP A 86 -10.26 -11.79 -5.46
N GLY A 87 -9.07 -12.24 -5.03
CA GLY A 87 -8.56 -13.57 -5.31
C GLY A 87 -8.09 -13.82 -6.74
N ASP A 88 -7.96 -12.78 -7.55
CA ASP A 88 -7.44 -12.88 -8.93
C ASP A 88 -5.93 -13.09 -8.94
N VAL A 89 -5.52 -14.33 -8.69
CA VAL A 89 -4.11 -14.74 -8.60
C VAL A 89 -3.41 -14.77 -9.97
N GLU A 90 -4.15 -14.66 -11.06
CA GLU A 90 -3.58 -14.63 -12.41
C GLU A 90 -3.11 -13.24 -12.83
N HIS A 91 -3.62 -12.20 -12.17
CA HIS A 91 -3.27 -10.81 -12.45
C HIS A 91 -2.75 -10.10 -11.17
N PRO A 92 -1.67 -10.60 -10.54
CA PRO A 92 -1.11 -9.94 -9.37
C PRO A 92 -0.43 -8.63 -9.77
N VAL A 93 -0.46 -7.65 -8.88
CA VAL A 93 0.26 -6.38 -9.04
C VAL A 93 1.55 -6.45 -8.24
N LEU A 94 2.69 -6.27 -8.90
CA LEU A 94 4.00 -6.27 -8.24
C LEU A 94 4.20 -4.96 -7.48
N LEU A 95 4.60 -5.08 -6.21
CA LEU A 95 4.99 -3.98 -5.34
C LEU A 95 6.49 -4.11 -5.06
N ASP A 96 7.30 -3.46 -5.90
CA ASP A 96 8.76 -3.52 -5.76
C ASP A 96 9.27 -2.45 -4.80
N GLY A 97 9.80 -2.87 -3.66
CA GLY A 97 10.39 -2.00 -2.65
C GLY A 97 11.73 -1.37 -3.07
N ASN A 98 12.34 -1.83 -4.15
CA ASN A 98 13.60 -1.26 -4.64
C ASN A 98 13.35 0.07 -5.36
N PHE A 99 14.21 1.05 -5.08
CA PHE A 99 14.20 2.33 -5.74
C PHE A 99 15.50 2.50 -6.53
N ASP A 100 15.38 2.77 -7.84
CA ASP A 100 16.52 2.83 -8.74
C ASP A 100 17.31 4.14 -8.64
N GLU A 101 16.72 5.16 -8.05
CA GLU A 101 17.36 6.45 -7.80
C GLU A 101 18.24 6.40 -6.53
N ASP A 102 19.10 7.40 -6.33
CA ASP A 102 20.05 7.44 -5.22
C ASP A 102 19.80 8.56 -4.21
N TRP A 103 18.75 9.37 -4.42
CA TRP A 103 18.53 10.57 -3.61
C TRP A 103 17.80 10.34 -2.28
N GLY A 104 17.19 9.20 -2.07
CA GLY A 104 16.51 8.86 -0.81
C GLY A 104 15.31 7.94 -0.98
N ASP A 105 14.78 7.48 0.13
CA ASP A 105 13.56 6.69 0.16
C ASP A 105 12.35 7.54 -0.25
N CYS A 106 11.41 6.95 -0.97
CA CYS A 106 10.20 7.65 -1.40
C CYS A 106 8.92 6.87 -1.11
N LEU A 107 7.82 7.60 -0.99
CA LEU A 107 6.47 7.04 -1.02
C LEU A 107 6.05 6.84 -2.47
N TYR A 108 5.64 5.63 -2.80
CA TYR A 108 5.13 5.27 -4.11
C TYR A 108 3.67 4.84 -4.01
N ILE A 109 2.88 5.18 -5.01
CA ILE A 109 1.48 4.77 -5.11
C ILE A 109 1.32 3.87 -6.32
N GLU A 110 0.93 2.62 -6.10
CA GLU A 110 0.58 1.68 -7.15
C GLU A 110 -0.93 1.57 -7.27
N PRO A 111 -1.54 1.95 -8.41
CA PRO A 111 -2.96 1.76 -8.64
C PRO A 111 -3.26 0.27 -8.85
N VAL A 112 -4.28 -0.24 -8.18
CA VAL A 112 -4.72 -1.64 -8.27
C VAL A 112 -6.05 -1.75 -8.97
N LEU A 113 -6.97 -0.83 -8.71
CA LEU A 113 -8.30 -0.80 -9.28
C LEU A 113 -8.68 0.60 -9.70
N HIS A 114 -9.24 0.70 -10.90
CA HIS A 114 -10.00 1.86 -11.36
C HIS A 114 -11.24 1.34 -12.09
N HIS A 115 -12.40 1.54 -11.50
CA HIS A 115 -13.68 1.05 -12.01
C HIS A 115 -14.75 2.15 -11.95
N ASP A 116 -15.80 1.99 -12.74
CA ASP A 116 -16.90 2.96 -12.79
C ASP A 116 -17.88 2.81 -11.62
N GLU A 117 -17.92 1.65 -10.98
CA GLU A 117 -18.86 1.34 -9.91
C GLU A 117 -18.16 1.05 -8.59
N LYS A 118 -18.71 1.60 -7.51
CA LYS A 118 -18.28 1.32 -6.16
C LYS A 118 -18.74 -0.07 -5.73
N LYS A 119 -17.78 -0.92 -5.32
CA LYS A 119 -18.02 -2.30 -4.87
C LYS A 119 -17.17 -2.62 -3.64
N LYS A 120 -17.54 -3.73 -2.98
CA LYS A 120 -16.71 -4.32 -1.93
C LYS A 120 -15.63 -5.19 -2.56
N HIS A 121 -14.42 -5.10 -2.04
CA HIS A 121 -13.24 -5.80 -2.51
C HIS A 121 -12.43 -6.37 -1.35
N THR A 122 -11.77 -7.50 -1.62
CA THR A 122 -10.74 -8.05 -0.74
C THR A 122 -9.39 -7.84 -1.41
N LEU A 123 -8.48 -7.15 -0.72
CA LEU A 123 -7.11 -6.93 -1.17
C LEU A 123 -6.14 -7.68 -0.27
N GLU A 124 -5.40 -8.63 -0.84
CA GLU A 124 -4.33 -9.35 -0.16
C GLU A 124 -2.96 -8.92 -0.70
N ILE A 125 -2.06 -8.56 0.22
CA ILE A 125 -0.66 -8.24 -0.11
C ILE A 125 0.21 -9.29 0.56
N THR A 126 1.06 -9.97 -0.24
CA THR A 126 1.93 -11.04 0.23
C THR A 126 3.37 -10.73 -0.14
N VAL A 127 4.27 -10.89 0.83
CA VAL A 127 5.72 -10.81 0.60
C VAL A 127 6.16 -12.00 -0.25
N LEU A 128 6.89 -11.73 -1.32
CA LEU A 128 7.33 -12.76 -2.26
C LEU A 128 8.50 -13.57 -1.71
N ASP A 129 8.50 -14.88 -2.03
CA ASP A 129 9.65 -15.75 -1.86
C ASP A 129 10.60 -15.50 -3.03
N ASP A 130 11.58 -14.62 -2.81
CA ASP A 130 12.51 -14.18 -3.81
C ASP A 130 13.93 -14.56 -3.38
N GLU A 131 14.77 -15.00 -4.31
CA GLU A 131 16.19 -15.27 -4.06
C GLU A 131 16.91 -14.01 -3.52
N CYS A 132 16.36 -12.85 -3.76
CA CYS A 132 16.78 -11.59 -3.15
C CYS A 132 16.00 -11.33 -1.86
N VAL A 133 16.17 -12.16 -0.85
CA VAL A 133 15.71 -11.81 0.50
C VAL A 133 16.47 -10.56 0.91
N GLY A 134 15.79 -9.41 0.79
CA GLY A 134 16.39 -8.12 1.03
C GLY A 134 16.69 -7.89 2.50
N THR A 135 17.66 -7.05 2.76
CA THR A 135 17.96 -6.57 4.13
C THR A 135 16.94 -5.54 4.60
N THR A 136 16.21 -4.90 3.67
CA THR A 136 15.22 -3.87 3.98
C THR A 136 13.80 -4.44 3.82
N PRO A 137 13.00 -4.47 4.91
CA PRO A 137 11.66 -5.02 4.89
C PRO A 137 10.69 -4.20 4.03
N PHE A 138 9.61 -4.86 3.58
CA PHE A 138 8.51 -4.18 2.90
C PHE A 138 7.75 -3.30 3.87
N TYR A 139 7.54 -2.05 3.50
CA TYR A 139 6.81 -1.07 4.30
C TYR A 139 5.56 -0.57 3.58
N LEU A 140 4.41 -1.02 4.08
CA LEU A 140 3.10 -0.60 3.59
C LEU A 140 2.63 0.60 4.41
N MET A 141 2.43 1.74 3.75
CA MET A 141 2.05 2.98 4.43
C MET A 141 0.55 3.14 4.61
N SER A 142 -0.20 2.91 3.55
CA SER A 142 -1.65 3.11 3.56
C SER A 142 -2.31 2.50 2.33
N ILE A 143 -3.62 2.37 2.38
CA ILE A 143 -4.48 2.08 1.24
C ILE A 143 -5.27 3.33 0.90
N ILE A 144 -5.36 3.68 -0.38
CA ILE A 144 -6.17 4.79 -0.87
C ILE A 144 -7.40 4.20 -1.54
N VAL A 145 -8.57 4.65 -1.15
CA VAL A 145 -9.86 4.23 -1.73
C VAL A 145 -10.71 5.43 -2.11
N ALA A 146 -11.46 5.31 -3.18
CA ALA A 146 -12.43 6.31 -3.61
C ALA A 146 -13.77 5.66 -3.95
#